data_8338ca3ae9c848fbb00a1eb7d2598a14
#
_entry.id   8338ca3ae9c848fbb00a1eb7d2598a14
#
_cell.length_a   1.000
_cell.length_b   1.000
_cell.length_c   1.000
_cell.angle_alpha   90.00
_cell.angle_beta   90.00
_cell.angle_gamma   90.00
#
_symmetry.space_group_name_H-M   'P 1'
#
loop_
_entity.id
_entity.type
_entity.pdbx_description
1 polymer ?
#
loop_
_entity_poly.entity_id
_entity_poly.type
_entity_poly.pdbx_seq_one_letter_code
_entity_poly.pdbx_strand_id
1 'polypeptide(L)'
;PIAPDPAEKQGDDPLTPTDQKFATLQDLAANYRLFVNRVEQQLYTIGGGGAGFIKDLDDVNFDATNNDLLIYDGDNSRWVGIASTSLGSSTLTGLDDVDDSNLGDGRFLRYNATEEEFTFEPVSATNLELIAGDIQSGILTTSATGQATVMSISASTYRSVSYQVQAVQGSNYNMTTINVIHDGTNTYMNEFGTLNQPTGIATFSTDINSGALRLLGYPASSSSTTFKVIFTALQV
;
A
#
# COMPACT_ATOMS: atom_id res chain seq x y z
N PRO A 1 100.75 3.74 45.84
CA PRO A 1 99.89 3.73 44.72
C PRO A 1 98.44 3.86 45.23
N ILE A 2 97.89 5.05 45.02
CA ILE A 2 96.52 5.33 45.33
C ILE A 2 95.69 4.67 44.23
N ALA A 3 94.82 3.76 44.54
CA ALA A 3 93.91 3.21 43.58
C ALA A 3 93.04 4.34 42.97
N PRO A 4 92.88 4.42 41.67
CA PRO A 4 92.11 5.47 41.06
C PRO A 4 90.68 5.41 41.56
N ASP A 5 90.14 6.59 41.78
CA ASP A 5 88.75 6.76 42.20
C ASP A 5 87.80 6.04 41.22
N PRO A 6 86.90 5.19 41.68
CA PRO A 6 85.96 4.49 40.80
C PRO A 6 85.15 5.45 39.93
N ALA A 7 84.98 6.70 40.37
CA ALA A 7 84.27 7.76 39.64
C ALA A 7 85.05 8.24 38.39
N GLU A 8 86.40 8.22 38.40
CA GLU A 8 87.23 8.63 37.25
C GLU A 8 87.28 7.57 36.14
N LYS A 9 86.98 6.31 36.44
CA LYS A 9 86.98 5.23 35.42
C LYS A 9 85.68 5.15 34.65
N GLN A 10 84.60 5.79 35.11
CA GLN A 10 83.33 5.74 34.42
C GLN A 10 83.28 6.64 33.17
N GLY A 11 84.20 7.63 33.07
CA GLY A 11 84.25 8.56 31.92
C GLY A 11 84.86 8.03 30.64
N ASP A 12 85.66 6.96 30.70
CA ASP A 12 86.41 6.46 29.54
C ASP A 12 85.89 5.08 29.00
N ASP A 13 84.82 4.57 29.57
CA ASP A 13 84.20 3.34 29.05
C ASP A 13 83.15 3.66 27.97
N PRO A 14 83.40 3.31 26.70
CA PRO A 14 82.53 3.58 25.59
C PRO A 14 81.15 2.88 25.75
N LEU A 15 81.01 1.94 26.66
CA LEU A 15 79.79 1.20 26.95
C LEU A 15 79.00 1.84 28.09
N THR A 16 79.59 2.83 28.82
CA THR A 16 78.87 3.56 29.88
C THR A 16 78.99 5.08 29.67
N PRO A 17 78.17 5.69 28.82
CA PRO A 17 78.26 7.11 28.56
C PRO A 17 78.11 7.92 29.87
N THR A 18 79.07 8.82 30.12
CA THR A 18 79.17 9.64 31.35
C THR A 18 77.99 10.53 31.66
N ASP A 19 77.13 10.75 30.70
CA ASP A 19 75.99 11.62 30.84
C ASP A 19 74.62 10.90 31.03
N GLN A 20 74.67 9.60 31.22
CA GLN A 20 73.45 8.87 31.51
C GLN A 20 73.00 9.07 32.95
N LYS A 21 71.97 9.89 33.10
CA LYS A 21 71.19 9.95 34.35
C LYS A 21 70.25 8.79 34.36
N PHE A 22 70.43 7.86 35.28
CA PHE A 22 69.42 6.82 35.51
C PHE A 22 68.11 7.47 35.96
N ALA A 23 67.02 7.11 35.27
CA ALA A 23 65.73 7.59 35.68
C ALA A 23 65.40 7.07 37.06
N THR A 24 65.05 7.96 37.95
CA THR A 24 64.57 7.59 39.26
C THR A 24 63.12 7.08 39.21
N LEU A 25 62.71 6.35 40.22
CA LEU A 25 61.28 5.95 40.38
C LEU A 25 60.36 7.19 40.33
N GLN A 26 60.84 8.33 40.76
CA GLN A 26 60.12 9.58 40.76
C GLN A 26 59.98 10.14 39.33
N ASP A 27 61.00 10.05 38.50
CA ASP A 27 60.99 10.43 37.10
C ASP A 27 60.07 9.50 36.29
N LEU A 28 60.11 8.20 36.57
CA LEU A 28 59.24 7.21 35.92
C LEU A 28 57.77 7.49 36.28
N ALA A 29 57.47 7.77 37.56
CA ALA A 29 56.11 8.09 37.99
C ALA A 29 55.62 9.42 37.39
N ALA A 30 56.50 10.43 37.23
CA ALA A 30 56.15 11.69 36.58
C ALA A 30 55.86 11.49 35.09
N ASN A 31 56.71 10.73 34.38
CA ASN A 31 56.50 10.39 32.96
C ASN A 31 55.21 9.56 32.76
N TYR A 32 54.96 8.61 33.64
CA TYR A 32 53.70 7.81 33.56
C TYR A 32 52.47 8.70 33.73
N ARG A 33 52.49 9.62 34.67
CA ARG A 33 51.38 10.61 34.83
C ARG A 33 51.21 11.49 33.61
N LEU A 34 52.30 11.98 33.01
CA LEU A 34 52.24 12.76 31.78
C LEU A 34 51.71 11.92 30.59
N PHE A 35 52.10 10.68 30.52
CA PHE A 35 51.58 9.76 29.50
C PHE A 35 50.09 9.51 29.67
N VAL A 36 49.63 9.18 30.85
CA VAL A 36 48.22 8.98 31.17
C VAL A 36 47.41 10.23 30.81
N ASN A 37 47.81 11.39 31.29
CA ASN A 37 47.15 12.66 30.96
C ASN A 37 47.10 12.96 29.47
N ARG A 38 48.17 12.61 28.71
CA ARG A 38 48.20 12.78 27.26
C ARG A 38 47.25 11.79 26.54
N VAL A 39 47.20 10.55 27.00
CA VAL A 39 46.24 9.54 26.49
C VAL A 39 44.82 9.95 26.79
N GLU A 40 44.55 10.40 28.00
CA GLU A 40 43.21 10.94 28.37
C GLU A 40 42.80 12.14 27.50
N GLN A 41 43.74 13.09 27.29
CA GLN A 41 43.48 14.23 26.38
C GLN A 41 43.24 13.80 24.94
N GLN A 42 44.01 12.83 24.45
CA GLN A 42 43.83 12.30 23.10
C GLN A 42 42.52 11.50 22.97
N LEU A 43 42.14 10.74 23.96
CA LEU A 43 40.82 10.07 24.00
C LEU A 43 39.67 11.09 24.04
N TYR A 44 39.88 12.23 24.69
CA TYR A 44 38.92 13.33 24.65
C TYR A 44 38.79 14.01 23.28
N THR A 45 39.84 14.04 22.50
CA THR A 45 39.89 14.70 21.18
C THR A 45 39.64 13.78 19.99
N ILE A 46 39.88 12.47 20.14
CA ILE A 46 39.66 11.47 19.09
C ILE A 46 38.29 10.83 19.31
N GLY A 47 37.30 11.31 18.62
CA GLY A 47 35.98 10.70 18.58
C GLY A 47 35.01 11.14 19.67
N GLY A 48 34.93 12.45 19.92
CA GLY A 48 33.96 12.99 20.88
C GLY A 48 34.21 12.50 22.30
N GLY A 49 35.44 12.36 22.65
CA GLY A 49 36.12 11.92 23.88
C GLY A 49 35.25 11.69 25.11
N GLY A 50 34.59 10.56 25.16
CA GLY A 50 33.77 10.23 26.34
C GLY A 50 32.38 10.86 26.33
N ALA A 51 31.83 11.18 25.16
CA ALA A 51 30.41 11.49 25.05
C ALA A 51 29.61 10.32 25.63
N GLY A 52 29.08 10.49 26.82
CA GLY A 52 28.22 9.50 27.47
C GLY A 52 26.86 9.41 26.80
N PHE A 53 26.56 10.37 25.93
CA PHE A 53 25.30 10.48 25.21
C PHE A 53 25.54 10.83 23.75
N ILE A 54 24.71 10.31 22.85
CA ILE A 54 24.74 10.58 21.40
C ILE A 54 24.70 12.09 21.10
N LYS A 55 23.91 12.86 21.86
CA LYS A 55 23.78 14.30 21.71
C LYS A 55 25.07 15.11 21.93
N ASP A 56 26.07 14.51 22.58
CA ASP A 56 27.34 15.14 22.89
C ASP A 56 28.43 14.85 21.85
N LEU A 57 28.08 14.17 20.75
CA LEU A 57 28.97 13.93 19.61
C LEU A 57 29.01 15.16 18.70
N ASP A 58 30.19 15.49 18.15
CA ASP A 58 30.42 16.69 17.33
C ASP A 58 29.65 16.70 16.01
N ASP A 59 29.30 15.52 15.49
CA ASP A 59 28.56 15.32 14.24
C ASP A 59 27.06 15.09 14.47
N VAL A 60 26.58 15.30 15.69
CA VAL A 60 25.18 15.15 16.06
C VAL A 60 24.57 16.49 16.46
N ASN A 61 23.61 16.95 15.70
CA ASN A 61 22.75 18.07 16.04
C ASN A 61 21.39 17.54 16.44
N PHE A 62 21.22 17.27 17.73
CA PHE A 62 20.06 16.55 18.21
C PHE A 62 19.47 17.19 19.47
N ASP A 63 18.54 18.11 19.28
CA ASP A 63 17.63 18.56 20.33
C ASP A 63 16.43 17.60 20.41
N ALA A 64 16.67 16.39 20.96
CA ALA A 64 15.68 15.32 20.97
C ALA A 64 14.46 15.69 21.80
N THR A 65 13.30 15.54 21.19
CA THR A 65 12.03 15.39 21.90
C THR A 65 11.61 13.92 21.96
N ASN A 66 10.60 13.61 22.75
CA ASN A 66 10.15 12.23 22.90
C ASN A 66 9.65 11.67 21.54
N ASN A 67 10.13 10.49 21.16
CA ASN A 67 9.85 9.78 19.91
C ASN A 67 10.54 10.35 18.65
N ASP A 68 11.54 11.20 18.77
CA ASP A 68 12.34 11.59 17.61
C ASP A 68 13.26 10.46 17.15
N LEU A 69 13.53 10.47 15.86
CA LEU A 69 14.43 9.54 15.18
C LEU A 69 15.70 10.28 14.77
N LEU A 70 16.83 9.59 14.84
CA LEU A 70 18.10 10.10 14.38
C LEU A 70 18.31 9.69 12.92
N ILE A 71 18.45 10.68 12.03
CA ILE A 71 18.75 10.47 10.61
C ILE A 71 20.04 11.19 10.22
N TYR A 72 20.72 10.67 9.20
CA TYR A 72 21.91 11.31 8.64
C TYR A 72 21.52 12.33 7.56
N ASP A 73 21.87 13.59 7.79
CA ASP A 73 21.73 14.67 6.82
C ASP A 73 23.01 14.73 5.98
N GLY A 74 22.93 14.18 4.76
CA GLY A 74 24.07 14.09 3.86
C GLY A 74 24.57 15.44 3.36
N ASP A 75 23.71 16.43 3.25
CA ASP A 75 24.06 17.79 2.78
C ASP A 75 24.91 18.53 3.81
N ASN A 76 24.64 18.31 5.09
CA ASN A 76 25.38 18.94 6.20
C ASN A 76 26.37 17.98 6.89
N SER A 77 26.48 16.73 6.41
CA SER A 77 27.36 15.68 6.93
C SER A 77 27.23 15.48 8.45
N ARG A 78 26.01 15.46 8.96
CA ARG A 78 25.70 15.32 10.38
C ARG A 78 24.45 14.50 10.64
N TRP A 79 24.32 14.00 11.86
CA TRP A 79 23.10 13.36 12.34
C TRP A 79 22.16 14.40 12.93
N VAL A 80 20.88 14.35 12.55
CA VAL A 80 19.84 15.27 13.03
C VAL A 80 18.65 14.49 13.57
N GLY A 81 18.02 15.04 14.61
CA GLY A 81 16.76 14.53 15.11
C GLY A 81 15.60 15.02 14.27
N ILE A 82 14.73 14.10 13.86
CA ILE A 82 13.45 14.43 13.24
C ILE A 82 12.31 13.79 14.00
N ALA A 83 11.18 14.48 14.05
CA ALA A 83 9.97 13.88 14.62
C ALA A 83 9.62 12.61 13.87
N SER A 84 9.26 11.55 14.58
CA SER A 84 8.83 10.28 13.95
C SER A 84 7.64 10.46 13.00
N THR A 85 6.83 11.49 13.22
CA THR A 85 5.74 11.91 12.32
C THR A 85 6.23 12.46 10.98
N SER A 86 7.51 12.84 10.87
CA SER A 86 8.11 13.35 9.62
C SER A 86 8.57 12.23 8.67
N LEU A 87 8.57 10.96 9.10
CA LEU A 87 8.91 9.80 8.26
C LEU A 87 7.74 9.24 7.46
N GLY A 88 6.70 10.00 7.31
CA GLY A 88 5.46 9.55 6.69
C GLY A 88 4.36 9.36 7.74
N SER A 89 3.16 9.33 7.28
CA SER A 89 1.99 9.17 8.14
C SER A 89 1.94 7.78 8.77
N SER A 90 1.62 7.71 10.05
CA SER A 90 1.27 6.45 10.73
C SER A 90 -0.15 5.99 10.39
N THR A 91 -0.87 6.75 9.59
CA THR A 91 -2.24 6.46 9.15
C THR A 91 -2.27 6.26 7.65
N LEU A 92 -3.17 5.40 7.16
CA LEU A 92 -3.37 5.16 5.74
C LEU A 92 -3.68 6.46 4.97
N THR A 93 -4.50 7.33 5.56
CA THR A 93 -4.92 8.61 4.97
C THR A 93 -3.85 9.70 4.94
N GLY A 94 -2.71 9.44 5.50
CA GLY A 94 -1.59 10.39 5.45
C GLY A 94 -0.44 9.89 4.58
N LEU A 95 -0.62 8.82 3.82
CA LEU A 95 0.33 8.39 2.78
C LEU A 95 0.15 9.29 1.56
N ASP A 96 1.25 9.65 0.92
CA ASP A 96 1.26 10.60 -0.22
C ASP A 96 0.55 10.03 -1.46
N ASP A 97 0.41 8.70 -1.54
CA ASP A 97 -0.25 7.98 -2.62
C ASP A 97 -1.70 7.55 -2.28
N VAL A 98 -2.30 8.12 -1.23
CA VAL A 98 -3.69 7.86 -0.83
C VAL A 98 -4.50 9.15 -0.86
N ASP A 99 -5.46 9.23 -1.79
CA ASP A 99 -6.46 10.29 -1.83
C ASP A 99 -7.58 9.97 -0.82
N ASP A 100 -7.65 10.73 0.25
CA ASP A 100 -8.64 10.60 1.31
C ASP A 100 -9.89 11.49 1.11
N SER A 101 -9.95 12.26 0.02
CA SER A 101 -11.04 13.20 -0.28
C SER A 101 -12.42 12.54 -0.30
N ASN A 102 -12.46 11.27 -0.62
CA ASN A 102 -13.66 10.44 -0.70
C ASN A 102 -13.78 9.40 0.42
N LEU A 103 -13.03 9.52 1.51
CA LEU A 103 -13.15 8.61 2.66
C LEU A 103 -14.55 8.64 3.25
N GLY A 104 -15.18 7.48 3.46
CA GLY A 104 -16.51 7.34 4.03
C GLY A 104 -16.95 5.90 4.25
N ASP A 105 -18.07 5.71 4.94
CA ASP A 105 -18.61 4.36 5.19
C ASP A 105 -18.92 3.61 3.90
N GLY A 106 -18.60 2.32 3.87
CA GLY A 106 -18.89 1.43 2.74
C GLY A 106 -18.00 1.66 1.52
N ARG A 107 -16.90 2.37 1.67
CA ARG A 107 -15.93 2.59 0.60
C ARG A 107 -14.77 1.61 0.71
N PHE A 108 -14.20 1.30 -0.44
CA PHE A 108 -13.04 0.41 -0.60
C PHE A 108 -11.86 1.20 -1.13
N LEU A 109 -10.68 0.85 -0.68
CA LEU A 109 -9.44 1.37 -1.22
C LEU A 109 -9.16 0.68 -2.57
N ARG A 110 -9.06 1.49 -3.63
CA ARG A 110 -8.78 1.03 -4.99
C ARG A 110 -7.59 1.78 -5.56
N TYR A 111 -6.69 1.07 -6.21
CA TYR A 111 -5.61 1.71 -6.96
C TYR A 111 -6.12 2.25 -8.29
N ASN A 112 -5.91 3.55 -8.54
CA ASN A 112 -6.18 4.22 -9.81
C ASN A 112 -4.87 4.32 -10.61
N ALA A 113 -4.73 3.49 -11.62
CA ALA A 113 -3.51 3.43 -12.43
C ALA A 113 -3.26 4.68 -13.31
N THR A 114 -4.26 5.55 -13.48
CA THR A 114 -4.13 6.77 -14.26
C THR A 114 -3.54 7.91 -13.42
N GLU A 115 -3.91 7.96 -12.16
CA GLU A 115 -3.47 8.97 -11.20
C GLU A 115 -2.32 8.45 -10.32
N GLU A 116 -2.03 7.14 -10.41
CA GLU A 116 -1.01 6.43 -9.63
C GLU A 116 -1.25 6.53 -8.10
N GLU A 117 -2.53 6.64 -7.70
CA GLU A 117 -2.97 6.83 -6.32
C GLU A 117 -3.96 5.75 -5.90
N PHE A 118 -4.07 5.56 -4.59
CA PHE A 118 -5.16 4.79 -3.97
C PHE A 118 -6.31 5.73 -3.63
N THR A 119 -7.50 5.47 -4.18
CA THR A 119 -8.72 6.24 -3.96
C THR A 119 -9.76 5.45 -3.20
N PHE A 120 -10.62 6.12 -2.42
CA PHE A 120 -11.74 5.48 -1.75
C PHE A 120 -12.97 5.51 -2.66
N GLU A 121 -13.36 4.34 -3.16
CA GLU A 121 -14.48 4.17 -4.08
C GLU A 121 -15.65 3.44 -3.42
N PRO A 122 -16.91 3.80 -3.71
CA PRO A 122 -18.03 2.96 -3.33
C PRO A 122 -17.97 1.65 -4.10
N VAL A 123 -18.44 0.55 -3.52
CA VAL A 123 -18.73 -0.65 -4.31
C VAL A 123 -19.92 -0.36 -5.20
N SER A 124 -19.67 0.30 -6.30
CA SER A 124 -20.62 0.56 -7.36
C SER A 124 -20.16 -0.19 -8.61
N ALA A 125 -20.11 -1.51 -8.51
CA ALA A 125 -19.75 -2.33 -9.65
C ALA A 125 -21.01 -2.67 -10.44
N THR A 126 -21.05 -2.26 -11.70
CA THR A 126 -21.94 -2.87 -12.69
C THR A 126 -21.46 -4.27 -13.08
N ASN A 127 -20.20 -4.59 -12.80
CA ASN A 127 -19.56 -5.86 -13.06
C ASN A 127 -18.58 -6.21 -11.93
N LEU A 128 -18.72 -7.41 -11.36
CA LEU A 128 -17.75 -8.05 -10.46
C LEU A 128 -17.14 -9.25 -11.18
N GLU A 129 -15.89 -9.15 -11.59
CA GLU A 129 -15.18 -10.20 -12.29
C GLU A 129 -14.67 -11.26 -11.30
N LEU A 130 -14.96 -12.53 -11.60
CA LEU A 130 -14.50 -13.72 -10.90
C LEU A 130 -13.73 -14.62 -11.87
N ILE A 131 -12.95 -15.57 -11.34
CA ILE A 131 -12.10 -16.45 -12.17
C ILE A 131 -12.90 -17.26 -13.20
N ALA A 132 -14.13 -17.69 -12.86
CA ALA A 132 -14.96 -18.56 -13.71
C ALA A 132 -16.19 -17.85 -14.29
N GLY A 133 -16.36 -16.57 -14.03
CA GLY A 133 -17.54 -15.84 -14.48
C GLY A 133 -17.68 -14.49 -13.79
N ASP A 134 -18.78 -13.80 -14.03
CA ASP A 134 -19.02 -12.45 -13.56
C ASP A 134 -20.39 -12.31 -12.91
N ILE A 135 -20.51 -11.35 -12.00
CA ILE A 135 -21.80 -10.83 -11.52
C ILE A 135 -21.95 -9.44 -12.09
N GLN A 136 -23.04 -9.24 -12.83
CA GLN A 136 -23.31 -7.97 -13.50
C GLN A 136 -24.73 -7.48 -13.22
N SER A 137 -24.97 -6.18 -13.47
CA SER A 137 -26.28 -5.58 -13.36
C SER A 137 -26.57 -4.63 -14.52
N GLY A 138 -27.86 -4.41 -14.79
CA GLY A 138 -28.30 -3.47 -15.81
C GLY A 138 -29.69 -2.93 -15.55
N ILE A 139 -29.98 -1.78 -16.13
CA ILE A 139 -31.29 -1.13 -16.08
C ILE A 139 -31.65 -0.66 -17.49
N LEU A 140 -32.87 -0.98 -17.92
CA LEU A 140 -33.47 -0.43 -19.15
C LEU A 140 -34.83 0.15 -18.85
N THR A 141 -35.10 1.37 -19.27
CA THR A 141 -36.43 1.94 -19.28
C THR A 141 -36.91 2.15 -20.73
N THR A 142 -38.08 1.64 -21.06
CA THR A 142 -38.66 1.75 -22.39
C THR A 142 -40.17 1.94 -22.34
N SER A 143 -40.75 2.60 -23.34
CA SER A 143 -42.19 2.68 -23.60
C SER A 143 -42.58 1.92 -24.89
N ALA A 144 -41.68 1.16 -25.48
CA ALA A 144 -41.97 0.33 -26.63
C ALA A 144 -42.77 -0.90 -26.21
N THR A 145 -43.80 -1.25 -27.00
CA THR A 145 -44.55 -2.51 -26.85
C THR A 145 -43.92 -3.69 -27.57
N GLY A 146 -42.94 -3.42 -28.41
CA GLY A 146 -42.18 -4.44 -29.10
C GLY A 146 -40.95 -4.94 -28.32
N GLN A 147 -40.15 -5.70 -28.99
CA GLN A 147 -38.90 -6.23 -28.44
C GLN A 147 -37.97 -5.11 -27.98
N ALA A 148 -37.53 -5.21 -26.77
CA ALA A 148 -36.46 -4.36 -26.21
C ALA A 148 -35.31 -5.20 -25.69
N THR A 149 -34.06 -4.83 -26.01
CA THR A 149 -32.89 -5.51 -25.47
C THR A 149 -32.64 -5.06 -24.05
N VAL A 150 -33.02 -5.90 -23.09
CA VAL A 150 -32.88 -5.62 -21.64
C VAL A 150 -31.44 -5.73 -21.20
N MET A 151 -30.72 -6.75 -21.73
CA MET A 151 -29.32 -7.00 -21.46
C MET A 151 -28.63 -7.63 -22.67
N SER A 152 -27.36 -7.35 -22.85
CA SER A 152 -26.52 -7.89 -23.93
C SER A 152 -25.11 -8.15 -23.38
N ILE A 153 -24.62 -9.36 -23.56
CA ILE A 153 -23.27 -9.79 -23.15
C ILE A 153 -22.59 -10.59 -24.30
N SER A 154 -21.28 -10.68 -24.24
CA SER A 154 -20.51 -11.43 -25.26
C SER A 154 -20.79 -12.93 -25.22
N ALA A 155 -21.30 -13.50 -26.31
CA ALA A 155 -21.48 -14.95 -26.44
C ALA A 155 -20.16 -15.73 -26.64
N SER A 156 -19.06 -15.04 -26.97
CA SER A 156 -17.74 -15.67 -27.04
C SER A 156 -17.06 -15.75 -25.66
N THR A 157 -17.47 -14.93 -24.73
CA THR A 157 -16.90 -14.90 -23.37
C THR A 157 -17.71 -15.77 -22.41
N TYR A 158 -19.04 -15.74 -22.50
CA TYR A 158 -19.93 -16.38 -21.53
C TYR A 158 -20.75 -17.49 -22.22
N ARG A 159 -20.88 -18.64 -21.54
CA ARG A 159 -21.63 -19.81 -22.06
C ARG A 159 -23.02 -19.94 -21.42
N SER A 160 -23.15 -19.61 -20.17
CA SER A 160 -24.41 -19.70 -19.43
C SER A 160 -24.65 -18.53 -18.54
N VAL A 161 -25.90 -18.16 -18.35
CA VAL A 161 -26.30 -16.99 -17.56
C VAL A 161 -27.53 -17.30 -16.72
N SER A 162 -27.54 -16.83 -15.49
CA SER A 162 -28.72 -16.80 -14.61
C SER A 162 -29.11 -15.37 -14.34
N TYR A 163 -30.22 -14.94 -14.89
CA TYR A 163 -30.80 -13.60 -14.71
C TYR A 163 -31.85 -13.60 -13.62
N GLN A 164 -31.78 -12.62 -12.72
CA GLN A 164 -32.89 -12.21 -11.86
C GLN A 164 -33.42 -10.89 -12.41
N VAL A 165 -34.66 -10.89 -12.86
CA VAL A 165 -35.28 -9.74 -13.56
C VAL A 165 -36.45 -9.20 -12.77
N GLN A 166 -36.47 -7.89 -12.55
CA GLN A 166 -37.62 -7.15 -12.08
C GLN A 166 -38.08 -6.20 -13.18
N ALA A 167 -39.38 -6.25 -13.53
CA ALA A 167 -40.01 -5.23 -14.35
C ALA A 167 -40.96 -4.40 -13.50
N VAL A 168 -40.95 -3.07 -13.71
CA VAL A 168 -41.78 -2.11 -12.99
C VAL A 168 -42.50 -1.23 -14.00
N GLN A 169 -43.86 -1.13 -13.89
CA GLN A 169 -44.69 -0.28 -14.72
C GLN A 169 -45.74 0.40 -13.86
N GLY A 170 -45.50 1.66 -13.46
CA GLY A 170 -46.32 2.36 -12.49
C GLY A 170 -46.29 1.65 -11.14
N SER A 171 -47.47 1.18 -10.71
CA SER A 171 -47.67 0.39 -9.48
C SER A 171 -47.69 -1.12 -9.72
N ASN A 172 -47.42 -1.57 -10.94
CA ASN A 172 -47.38 -3.00 -11.30
C ASN A 172 -45.94 -3.51 -11.28
N TYR A 173 -45.75 -4.70 -10.77
CA TYR A 173 -44.44 -5.32 -10.59
C TYR A 173 -44.46 -6.75 -11.14
N ASN A 174 -43.38 -7.13 -11.79
CA ASN A 174 -43.13 -8.49 -12.21
C ASN A 174 -41.70 -8.85 -11.78
N MET A 175 -41.47 -10.06 -11.26
CA MET A 175 -40.16 -10.60 -10.96
C MET A 175 -40.11 -12.03 -11.47
N THR A 176 -38.98 -12.39 -12.09
CA THR A 176 -38.71 -13.74 -12.59
C THR A 176 -37.23 -14.09 -12.58
N THR A 177 -36.95 -15.38 -12.55
CA THR A 177 -35.59 -15.90 -12.76
C THR A 177 -35.52 -16.61 -14.11
N ILE A 178 -34.47 -16.31 -14.87
CA ILE A 178 -34.29 -16.85 -16.23
C ILE A 178 -32.88 -17.44 -16.31
N ASN A 179 -32.81 -18.75 -16.52
CA ASN A 179 -31.55 -19.43 -16.82
C ASN A 179 -31.42 -19.64 -18.32
N VAL A 180 -30.24 -19.36 -18.85
CA VAL A 180 -29.92 -19.44 -20.27
C VAL A 180 -28.59 -20.18 -20.46
N ILE A 181 -28.57 -21.07 -21.44
CA ILE A 181 -27.36 -21.62 -22.03
C ILE A 181 -27.45 -21.47 -23.54
N HIS A 182 -26.31 -21.34 -24.21
CA HIS A 182 -26.28 -21.26 -25.67
C HIS A 182 -25.14 -22.09 -26.28
N ASP A 183 -25.27 -22.45 -27.56
CA ASP A 183 -24.26 -23.17 -28.35
C ASP A 183 -23.42 -22.22 -29.25
N GLY A 184 -23.63 -20.93 -29.16
CA GLY A 184 -23.02 -19.88 -29.99
C GLY A 184 -23.95 -19.40 -31.13
N THR A 185 -25.02 -20.12 -31.41
CA THR A 185 -26.02 -19.81 -32.46
C THR A 185 -27.43 -19.77 -31.88
N ASN A 186 -27.79 -20.78 -31.08
CA ASN A 186 -29.10 -20.94 -30.49
C ASN A 186 -29.03 -20.74 -28.97
N THR A 187 -30.11 -20.22 -28.40
CA THR A 187 -30.29 -20.10 -26.95
C THR A 187 -31.30 -21.11 -26.44
N TYR A 188 -31.05 -21.64 -25.25
CA TYR A 188 -31.94 -22.54 -24.53
C TYR A 188 -32.24 -21.85 -23.18
N MET A 189 -33.52 -21.48 -23.02
CA MET A 189 -33.96 -20.65 -21.88
C MET A 189 -34.97 -21.42 -21.04
N ASN A 190 -34.85 -21.24 -19.73
CA ASN A 190 -35.86 -21.66 -18.75
C ASN A 190 -36.20 -20.49 -17.86
N GLU A 191 -37.49 -20.13 -17.82
CA GLU A 191 -38.04 -19.10 -16.94
C GLU A 191 -38.81 -19.79 -15.81
N PHE A 192 -38.57 -19.36 -14.55
CA PHE A 192 -39.23 -19.90 -13.37
C PHE A 192 -39.32 -18.89 -12.25
N GLY A 193 -40.18 -19.16 -11.25
CA GLY A 193 -40.37 -18.31 -10.10
C GLY A 193 -41.02 -16.96 -10.43
N THR A 194 -41.84 -16.93 -11.48
CA THR A 194 -42.50 -15.69 -11.91
C THR A 194 -43.55 -15.25 -10.93
N LEU A 195 -43.43 -14.03 -10.44
CA LEU A 195 -44.33 -13.33 -9.56
C LEU A 195 -44.86 -12.08 -10.25
N ASN A 196 -46.19 -11.92 -10.28
CA ASN A 196 -46.87 -10.79 -10.89
C ASN A 196 -47.75 -10.09 -9.86
N GLN A 197 -47.73 -8.74 -9.87
CA GLN A 197 -48.60 -7.96 -8.99
C GLN A 197 -49.02 -6.68 -9.71
N PRO A 198 -50.34 -6.49 -9.97
CA PRO A 198 -51.44 -7.49 -9.90
C PRO A 198 -51.47 -8.40 -11.14
N THR A 199 -50.83 -8.04 -12.28
CA THR A 199 -50.83 -8.77 -13.54
C THR A 199 -49.43 -8.79 -14.14
N GLY A 200 -49.13 -9.73 -15.04
CA GLY A 200 -47.89 -9.77 -15.83
C GLY A 200 -47.77 -8.54 -16.73
N ILE A 201 -46.66 -7.84 -16.64
CA ILE A 201 -46.42 -6.58 -17.39
C ILE A 201 -45.36 -6.77 -18.50
N ALA A 202 -44.68 -7.90 -18.54
CA ALA A 202 -43.71 -8.24 -19.57
C ALA A 202 -43.56 -9.74 -19.71
N THR A 203 -43.11 -10.17 -20.91
CA THR A 203 -42.59 -11.52 -21.19
C THR A 203 -41.18 -11.42 -21.67
N PHE A 204 -40.42 -12.53 -21.64
CA PHE A 204 -39.02 -12.54 -21.95
C PHE A 204 -38.67 -13.61 -23.01
N SER A 205 -37.63 -13.35 -23.78
CA SER A 205 -36.95 -14.32 -24.62
C SER A 205 -35.46 -14.05 -24.69
N THR A 206 -34.72 -14.94 -25.32
CA THR A 206 -33.29 -14.76 -25.54
C THR A 206 -32.91 -15.10 -26.96
N ASP A 207 -31.89 -14.47 -27.49
CA ASP A 207 -31.30 -14.79 -28.78
C ASP A 207 -29.79 -14.55 -28.78
N ILE A 208 -29.14 -15.03 -29.87
CA ILE A 208 -27.78 -14.61 -30.23
C ILE A 208 -27.91 -13.69 -31.43
N ASN A 209 -27.40 -12.46 -31.27
CA ASN A 209 -27.36 -11.49 -32.36
C ASN A 209 -25.97 -10.83 -32.43
N SER A 210 -25.35 -10.95 -33.61
CA SER A 210 -24.02 -10.34 -33.87
C SER A 210 -22.96 -10.70 -32.81
N GLY A 211 -22.95 -11.96 -32.33
CA GLY A 211 -22.00 -12.46 -31.33
C GLY A 211 -22.34 -12.09 -29.90
N ALA A 212 -23.51 -11.50 -29.67
CA ALA A 212 -24.01 -11.16 -28.33
C ALA A 212 -25.18 -12.05 -27.92
N LEU A 213 -25.14 -12.60 -26.72
CA LEU A 213 -26.30 -13.17 -26.04
C LEU A 213 -27.14 -12.03 -25.50
N ARG A 214 -28.41 -11.94 -25.92
CA ARG A 214 -29.33 -10.90 -25.48
C ARG A 214 -30.47 -11.48 -24.66
N LEU A 215 -30.79 -10.79 -23.57
CA LEU A 215 -32.09 -10.92 -22.89
C LEU A 215 -33.03 -9.89 -23.47
N LEU A 216 -34.15 -10.33 -23.98
CA LEU A 216 -35.16 -9.53 -24.64
C LEU A 216 -36.40 -9.46 -23.76
N GLY A 217 -36.93 -8.26 -23.56
CA GLY A 217 -38.18 -8.02 -22.86
C GLY A 217 -39.27 -7.49 -23.81
N TYR A 218 -40.46 -7.91 -23.58
CA TYR A 218 -41.68 -7.50 -24.36
C TYR A 218 -42.69 -6.89 -23.37
N PRO A 219 -42.68 -5.56 -23.17
CA PRO A 219 -43.71 -4.92 -22.34
C PRO A 219 -45.13 -5.17 -22.85
N ALA A 220 -46.04 -5.45 -21.94
CA ALA A 220 -47.45 -5.74 -22.28
C ALA A 220 -48.24 -4.50 -22.75
N SER A 221 -47.70 -3.29 -22.48
CA SER A 221 -48.34 -2.04 -22.89
C SER A 221 -47.27 -0.97 -23.21
N SER A 222 -47.72 0.14 -23.83
CA SER A 222 -46.89 1.30 -24.13
C SER A 222 -46.57 2.21 -22.93
N SER A 223 -46.97 1.82 -21.73
CA SER A 223 -46.61 2.52 -20.52
C SER A 223 -45.12 2.33 -20.22
N SER A 224 -44.48 3.37 -19.70
CA SER A 224 -43.05 3.30 -19.37
C SER A 224 -42.77 2.12 -18.43
N THR A 225 -41.98 1.19 -18.88
CA THR A 225 -41.56 -0.02 -18.15
C THR A 225 -40.10 0.02 -17.89
N THR A 226 -39.69 -0.13 -16.62
CA THR A 226 -38.29 -0.22 -16.20
C THR A 226 -37.95 -1.65 -15.85
N PHE A 227 -36.99 -2.21 -16.56
CA PHE A 227 -36.36 -3.50 -16.27
C PHE A 227 -35.12 -3.28 -15.44
N LYS A 228 -35.00 -3.99 -14.32
CA LYS A 228 -33.78 -4.09 -13.50
C LYS A 228 -33.33 -5.52 -13.51
N VAL A 229 -32.07 -5.73 -13.80
CA VAL A 229 -31.50 -7.07 -13.94
C VAL A 229 -30.23 -7.18 -13.12
N ILE A 230 -30.13 -8.23 -12.33
CA ILE A 230 -28.87 -8.73 -11.76
C ILE A 230 -28.68 -10.12 -12.33
N PHE A 231 -27.45 -10.47 -12.73
CA PHE A 231 -27.17 -11.77 -13.29
C PHE A 231 -25.76 -12.25 -12.99
N THR A 232 -25.63 -13.58 -12.99
CA THR A 232 -24.33 -14.26 -12.99
C THR A 232 -24.10 -14.89 -14.33
N ALA A 233 -22.92 -14.67 -14.93
CA ALA A 233 -22.53 -15.26 -16.22
C ALA A 233 -21.29 -16.12 -16.01
N LEU A 234 -21.32 -17.36 -16.55
CA LEU A 234 -20.19 -18.28 -16.51
C LEU A 234 -19.47 -18.29 -17.86
N GLN A 235 -18.15 -18.25 -17.80
CA GLN A 235 -17.28 -18.19 -18.97
C GLN A 235 -17.31 -19.50 -19.79
N VAL A 236 -16.85 -19.41 -21.06
CA VAL A 236 -16.73 -20.52 -22.01
C VAL A 236 -15.65 -21.51 -21.59
#